data_db2bdbbf9f8909ede2ac9bb54c13d4a7
#
_entry.id   db2bdbbf9f8909ede2ac9bb54c13d4a7
#
_cell.length_a   1.000
_cell.length_b   1.000
_cell.length_c   1.000
_cell.angle_alpha   90.00
_cell.angle_beta   90.00
_cell.angle_gamma   90.00
#
_symmetry.space_group_name_H-M   'P 1'
#
loop_
_entity.id
_entity.type
_entity.pdbx_description
1 polymer ?
#
loop_
_entity_poly.entity_id
_entity_poly.type
_entity_poly.pdbx_seq_one_letter_code
_entity_poly.pdbx_strand_id
1 'polypeptide(L)'
;MTTQVIVLNGGSSSGKSGIARCLQAVLPDPWLAFGIDGFVESLPLSLQSSEAGIDFAADGGVSVGEEFSRLEAAWRAGVAATAWAGARVIVDDVFLGGAHSQERWRKSLDGLDVLWVGVRCDAEVAAGREIVRGDRARGMAEKQARIVHQGVVYDLEVDTTRTEALVCARTIAEAVVSGSP
;
A
#
# COMPACT_ATOMS: atom_id res chain seq x y z
N MET A 1 22.15 -2.92 -7.53
CA MET A 1 21.75 -3.12 -6.09
C MET A 1 20.56 -4.06 -6.08
N THR A 2 20.32 -4.79 -4.99
CA THR A 2 19.26 -5.80 -4.99
C THR A 2 18.09 -5.25 -4.19
N THR A 3 16.92 -5.07 -4.81
CA THR A 3 15.70 -4.56 -4.14
C THR A 3 15.40 -5.33 -2.85
N GLN A 4 15.30 -4.61 -1.76
CA GLN A 4 15.01 -5.15 -0.42
C GLN A 4 13.55 -4.94 -0.03
N VAL A 5 12.96 -3.84 -0.49
CA VAL A 5 11.58 -3.47 -0.18
C VAL A 5 10.85 -3.10 -1.47
N ILE A 6 9.62 -3.59 -1.63
CA ILE A 6 8.68 -3.15 -2.67
C ILE A 6 7.54 -2.42 -1.96
N VAL A 7 7.30 -1.16 -2.29
CA VAL A 7 6.18 -0.40 -1.75
C VAL A 7 5.12 -0.23 -2.82
N LEU A 8 3.96 -0.85 -2.61
CA LEU A 8 2.78 -0.73 -3.46
C LEU A 8 1.86 0.37 -2.92
N ASN A 9 1.67 1.44 -3.67
CA ASN A 9 0.69 2.47 -3.35
C ASN A 9 -0.45 2.50 -4.36
N GLY A 10 -1.67 2.60 -3.88
CA GLY A 10 -2.88 2.71 -4.67
C GLY A 10 -4.12 2.85 -3.79
N GLY A 11 -5.24 3.24 -4.36
CA GLY A 11 -6.49 3.39 -3.61
C GLY A 11 -7.06 2.06 -3.10
N SER A 12 -8.09 2.13 -2.26
CA SER A 12 -8.91 0.97 -1.89
C SER A 12 -9.41 0.27 -3.15
N SER A 13 -9.51 -1.04 -3.10
CA SER A 13 -9.99 -1.88 -4.21
C SER A 13 -9.20 -1.77 -5.53
N SER A 14 -8.02 -1.13 -5.53
CA SER A 14 -7.13 -1.08 -6.69
C SER A 14 -6.40 -2.40 -7.00
N GLY A 15 -6.53 -3.43 -6.16
CA GLY A 15 -5.93 -4.74 -6.42
C GLY A 15 -4.54 -4.96 -5.83
N LYS A 16 -3.99 -4.02 -5.04
CA LYS A 16 -2.66 -4.13 -4.40
C LYS A 16 -2.42 -5.44 -3.66
N SER A 17 -3.35 -5.83 -2.79
CA SER A 17 -3.20 -7.07 -1.99
C SER A 17 -3.19 -8.33 -2.86
N GLY A 18 -3.88 -8.30 -4.01
CA GLY A 18 -3.79 -9.35 -5.02
C GLY A 18 -2.39 -9.38 -5.66
N ILE A 19 -1.86 -8.22 -6.02
CA ILE A 19 -0.49 -8.09 -6.56
C ILE A 19 0.53 -8.56 -5.53
N ALA A 20 0.41 -8.17 -4.26
CA ALA A 20 1.34 -8.59 -3.20
C ALA A 20 1.40 -10.13 -3.07
N ARG A 21 0.25 -10.82 -3.06
CA ARG A 21 0.19 -12.28 -3.05
C ARG A 21 0.79 -12.92 -4.30
N CYS A 22 0.53 -12.33 -5.47
CA CYS A 22 1.14 -12.80 -6.72
C CYS A 22 2.66 -12.61 -6.72
N LEU A 23 3.17 -11.48 -6.20
CA LEU A 23 4.61 -11.23 -6.04
C LEU A 23 5.26 -12.30 -5.14
N GLN A 24 4.64 -12.64 -4.01
CA GLN A 24 5.11 -13.73 -3.14
C GLN A 24 5.20 -15.08 -3.85
N ALA A 25 4.38 -15.31 -4.88
CA ALA A 25 4.38 -16.54 -5.65
C ALA A 25 5.36 -16.56 -6.84
N VAL A 26 5.66 -15.40 -7.42
CA VAL A 26 6.49 -15.32 -8.64
C VAL A 26 7.94 -14.89 -8.38
N LEU A 27 8.22 -14.24 -7.26
CA LEU A 27 9.58 -13.86 -6.88
C LEU A 27 10.35 -15.08 -6.39
N PRO A 28 11.65 -15.21 -6.73
CA PRO A 28 12.43 -16.40 -6.43
C PRO A 28 12.75 -16.56 -4.93
N ASP A 29 12.81 -15.46 -4.19
CA ASP A 29 13.09 -15.46 -2.76
C ASP A 29 11.80 -15.30 -1.95
N PRO A 30 11.77 -15.71 -0.67
CA PRO A 30 10.64 -15.45 0.21
C PRO A 30 10.51 -13.97 0.56
N TRP A 31 9.35 -13.39 0.32
CA TRP A 31 8.99 -12.02 0.64
C TRP A 31 7.90 -11.97 1.71
N LEU A 32 8.09 -11.18 2.76
CA LEU A 32 7.06 -10.89 3.76
C LEU A 32 6.16 -9.76 3.26
N ALA A 33 4.84 -9.90 3.38
CA ALA A 33 3.91 -8.86 3.00
C ALA A 33 3.30 -8.21 4.24
N PHE A 34 3.40 -6.88 4.33
CA PHE A 34 2.81 -6.05 5.38
C PHE A 34 1.83 -5.07 4.73
N GLY A 35 0.56 -5.15 5.12
CA GLY A 35 -0.48 -4.26 4.60
C GLY A 35 -1.03 -3.33 5.66
N ILE A 36 -1.42 -2.12 5.25
CA ILE A 36 -2.07 -1.15 6.14
C ILE A 36 -3.38 -1.70 6.71
N ASP A 37 -4.10 -2.52 5.97
CA ASP A 37 -5.32 -3.18 6.47
C ASP A 37 -5.01 -4.08 7.67
N GLY A 38 -3.94 -4.88 7.61
CA GLY A 38 -3.50 -5.72 8.73
C GLY A 38 -3.05 -4.90 9.94
N PHE A 39 -2.42 -3.74 9.71
CA PHE A 39 -2.12 -2.80 10.79
C PHE A 39 -3.42 -2.28 11.43
N VAL A 40 -4.41 -1.84 10.64
CA VAL A 40 -5.71 -1.37 11.14
C VAL A 40 -6.42 -2.47 11.94
N GLU A 41 -6.43 -3.71 11.45
CA GLU A 41 -7.01 -4.86 12.15
C GLU A 41 -6.31 -5.17 13.47
N SER A 42 -5.03 -4.85 13.61
CA SER A 42 -4.26 -5.03 14.85
C SER A 42 -4.55 -3.98 15.92
N LEU A 43 -5.20 -2.88 15.57
CA LEU A 43 -5.57 -1.84 16.52
C LEU A 43 -6.65 -2.31 17.50
N PRO A 44 -6.66 -1.79 18.73
CA PRO A 44 -7.82 -1.96 19.63
C PRO A 44 -9.10 -1.48 18.95
N LEU A 45 -10.22 -2.16 19.18
CA LEU A 45 -11.52 -1.78 18.61
C LEU A 45 -11.89 -0.32 18.88
N SER A 46 -11.49 0.23 20.02
CA SER A 46 -11.69 1.64 20.38
C SER A 46 -10.98 2.63 19.44
N LEU A 47 -9.98 2.19 18.67
CA LEU A 47 -9.26 3.01 17.70
C LEU A 47 -9.64 2.71 16.24
N GLN A 48 -10.42 1.67 15.98
CA GLN A 48 -10.82 1.29 14.61
C GLN A 48 -12.02 2.09 14.07
N SER A 49 -12.71 2.86 14.91
CA SER A 49 -13.85 3.71 14.54
C SER A 49 -13.97 4.87 15.52
N SER A 50 -12.97 5.74 15.57
CA SER A 50 -12.95 6.87 16.51
C SER A 50 -12.08 8.02 16.01
N GLU A 51 -12.36 9.22 16.49
CA GLU A 51 -11.62 10.43 16.18
C GLU A 51 -10.14 10.35 16.60
N ALA A 52 -9.81 9.66 17.69
CA ALA A 52 -8.43 9.46 18.13
C ALA A 52 -7.68 8.39 17.30
N GLY A 53 -8.41 7.48 16.70
CA GLY A 53 -7.90 6.38 15.88
C GLY A 53 -8.09 6.63 14.39
N ILE A 54 -8.83 5.75 13.72
CA ILE A 54 -9.23 5.91 12.33
C ILE A 54 -10.74 6.10 12.27
N ASP A 55 -11.20 7.07 11.49
CA ASP A 55 -12.62 7.36 11.30
C ASP A 55 -12.98 7.28 9.80
N PHE A 56 -14.11 6.64 9.52
CA PHE A 56 -14.62 6.42 8.18
C PHE A 56 -15.93 7.21 8.02
N ALA A 57 -15.86 8.32 7.31
CA ALA A 57 -17.03 9.13 7.01
C ALA A 57 -18.00 8.41 6.08
N ALA A 58 -19.29 8.73 6.20
CA ALA A 58 -20.36 8.13 5.38
C ALA A 58 -20.19 8.35 3.87
N ASP A 59 -19.43 9.35 3.48
CA ASP A 59 -19.10 9.69 2.08
C ASP A 59 -17.82 9.01 1.57
N GLY A 60 -17.24 8.06 2.33
CA GLY A 60 -16.00 7.35 2.00
C GLY A 60 -14.72 8.12 2.34
N GLY A 61 -14.82 9.26 3.04
CA GLY A 61 -13.64 9.95 3.58
C GLY A 61 -13.00 9.13 4.69
N VAL A 62 -11.67 9.21 4.79
CA VAL A 62 -10.91 8.58 5.87
C VAL A 62 -10.11 9.67 6.57
N SER A 63 -10.25 9.77 7.88
CA SER A 63 -9.43 10.61 8.73
C SER A 63 -8.72 9.79 9.78
N VAL A 64 -7.53 10.24 10.20
CA VAL A 64 -6.72 9.56 11.20
C VAL A 64 -6.37 10.51 12.32
N GLY A 65 -6.53 10.04 13.55
CA GLY A 65 -6.19 10.78 14.75
C GLY A 65 -4.72 10.65 15.15
N GLU A 66 -4.39 11.31 16.25
CA GLU A 66 -3.02 11.36 16.77
C GLU A 66 -2.52 9.97 17.21
N GLU A 67 -3.34 9.20 17.90
CA GLU A 67 -2.97 7.85 18.36
C GLU A 67 -2.74 6.90 17.19
N PHE A 68 -3.58 6.96 16.16
CA PHE A 68 -3.34 6.20 14.93
C PHE A 68 -1.99 6.57 14.33
N SER A 69 -1.71 7.86 14.16
CA SER A 69 -0.47 8.35 13.55
C SER A 69 0.77 7.91 14.33
N ARG A 70 0.68 7.91 15.66
CA ARG A 70 1.75 7.44 16.55
C ARG A 70 2.01 5.94 16.38
N LEU A 71 0.94 5.13 16.37
CA LEU A 71 1.04 3.67 16.22
C LEU A 71 1.47 3.28 14.80
N GLU A 72 0.98 3.98 13.76
CA GLU A 72 1.41 3.80 12.38
C GLU A 72 2.92 4.08 12.21
N ALA A 73 3.44 5.11 12.88
CA ALA A 73 4.86 5.39 12.86
C ALA A 73 5.69 4.25 13.49
N ALA A 74 5.21 3.67 14.59
CA ALA A 74 5.84 2.50 15.21
C ALA A 74 5.77 1.27 14.31
N TRP A 75 4.62 1.04 13.66
CA TRP A 75 4.45 -0.04 12.68
C TRP A 75 5.43 0.09 11.51
N ARG A 76 5.55 1.29 10.90
CA ARG A 76 6.52 1.54 9.82
C ARG A 76 7.96 1.28 10.26
N ALA A 77 8.32 1.69 11.47
CA ALA A 77 9.65 1.41 12.02
C ALA A 77 9.90 -0.10 12.20
N GLY A 78 8.87 -0.85 12.63
CA GLY A 78 8.93 -2.31 12.72
C GLY A 78 9.12 -3.00 11.36
N VAL A 79 8.40 -2.53 10.33
CA VAL A 79 8.55 -3.01 8.95
C VAL A 79 9.97 -2.73 8.43
N ALA A 80 10.47 -1.51 8.64
CA ALA A 80 11.84 -1.14 8.28
C ALA A 80 12.89 -1.99 9.01
N ALA A 81 12.72 -2.22 10.31
CA ALA A 81 13.60 -3.09 11.09
C ALA A 81 13.63 -4.53 10.57
N THR A 82 12.49 -5.04 10.08
CA THR A 82 12.40 -6.36 9.45
C THR A 82 13.25 -6.44 8.19
N ALA A 83 13.19 -5.40 7.34
CA ALA A 83 14.02 -5.31 6.14
C ALA A 83 15.51 -5.15 6.48
N TRP A 84 15.85 -4.32 7.47
CA TRP A 84 17.22 -4.18 7.97
C TRP A 84 17.80 -5.47 8.57
N ALA A 85 16.94 -6.33 9.13
CA ALA A 85 17.33 -7.66 9.60
C ALA A 85 17.57 -8.67 8.46
N GLY A 86 17.43 -8.26 7.20
CA GLY A 86 17.73 -9.05 6.02
C GLY A 86 16.53 -9.74 5.37
N ALA A 87 15.31 -9.52 5.87
CA ALA A 87 14.12 -10.02 5.19
C ALA A 87 13.78 -9.14 3.97
N ARG A 88 13.24 -9.75 2.91
CA ARG A 88 12.65 -9.02 1.78
C ARG A 88 11.20 -8.69 2.10
N VAL A 89 10.77 -7.46 1.82
CA VAL A 89 9.48 -6.94 2.30
C VAL A 89 8.67 -6.32 1.16
N ILE A 90 7.39 -6.67 1.11
CA ILE A 90 6.37 -5.99 0.30
C ILE A 90 5.49 -5.19 1.26
N VAL A 91 5.34 -3.90 1.02
CA VAL A 91 4.42 -3.01 1.72
C VAL A 91 3.22 -2.73 0.83
N ASP A 92 2.01 -3.02 1.32
CA ASP A 92 0.73 -2.66 0.69
C ASP A 92 0.10 -1.50 1.47
N ASP A 93 0.20 -0.29 0.94
CA ASP A 93 -0.26 0.91 1.65
C ASP A 93 -1.14 1.81 0.76
N VAL A 94 -1.84 2.73 1.40
CA VAL A 94 -2.71 3.74 0.80
C VAL A 94 -2.22 5.12 1.21
N PHE A 95 -1.56 5.83 0.31
CA PHE A 95 -0.98 7.14 0.61
C PHE A 95 -2.05 8.24 0.64
N LEU A 96 -2.87 8.26 1.69
CA LEU A 96 -3.94 9.26 1.85
C LEU A 96 -3.41 10.70 1.82
N GLY A 97 -2.18 10.92 2.25
CA GLY A 97 -1.48 12.21 2.18
C GLY A 97 -0.61 12.36 0.92
N GLY A 98 -0.74 11.51 -0.09
CA GLY A 98 0.06 11.57 -1.33
C GLY A 98 1.57 11.59 -1.05
N ALA A 99 2.28 12.58 -1.60
CA ALA A 99 3.72 12.75 -1.41
C ALA A 99 4.15 12.79 0.07
N HIS A 100 3.33 13.34 0.97
CA HIS A 100 3.65 13.37 2.39
C HIS A 100 3.68 11.97 3.02
N SER A 101 2.78 11.07 2.60
CA SER A 101 2.82 9.68 3.03
C SER A 101 4.06 8.96 2.51
N GLN A 102 4.43 9.20 1.24
CA GLN A 102 5.68 8.65 0.67
C GLN A 102 6.91 9.13 1.44
N GLU A 103 6.96 10.41 1.81
CA GLU A 103 8.09 10.97 2.55
C GLU A 103 8.25 10.33 3.94
N ARG A 104 7.15 10.02 4.62
CA ARG A 104 7.19 9.27 5.89
C ARG A 104 7.82 7.87 5.71
N TRP A 105 7.46 7.17 4.64
CA TRP A 105 8.07 5.88 4.30
C TRP A 105 9.53 6.01 3.90
N ARG A 106 9.88 7.00 3.07
CA ARG A 106 11.28 7.27 2.68
C ARG A 106 12.18 7.46 3.89
N LYS A 107 11.72 8.21 4.90
CA LYS A 107 12.46 8.38 6.16
C LYS A 107 12.61 7.08 6.96
N SER A 108 11.58 6.25 6.99
CA SER A 108 11.63 4.97 7.70
C SER A 108 12.52 3.93 7.00
N LEU A 109 12.56 3.96 5.67
CA LEU A 109 13.30 3.02 4.81
C LEU A 109 14.65 3.58 4.33
N ASP A 110 15.12 4.69 4.93
CA ASP A 110 16.38 5.31 4.54
C ASP A 110 17.54 4.31 4.59
N GLY A 111 18.38 4.29 3.56
CA GLY A 111 19.48 3.34 3.40
C GLY A 111 19.10 1.94 2.90
N LEU A 112 17.82 1.63 2.70
CA LEU A 112 17.35 0.41 2.05
C LEU A 112 17.12 0.65 0.55
N ASP A 113 17.27 -0.42 -0.25
CA ASP A 113 16.99 -0.40 -1.68
C ASP A 113 15.49 -0.68 -1.91
N VAL A 114 14.75 0.37 -2.28
CA VAL A 114 13.27 0.38 -2.34
C VAL A 114 12.78 0.59 -3.76
N LEU A 115 11.91 -0.30 -4.24
CA LEU A 115 11.15 -0.13 -5.47
C LEU A 115 9.77 0.47 -5.16
N TRP A 116 9.53 1.70 -5.62
CA TRP A 116 8.27 2.42 -5.44
C TRP A 116 7.32 2.13 -6.60
N VAL A 117 6.20 1.47 -6.31
CA VAL A 117 5.24 1.04 -7.33
C VAL A 117 3.90 1.73 -7.16
N GLY A 118 3.47 2.44 -8.20
CA GLY A 118 2.12 2.99 -8.31
C GLY A 118 1.16 1.95 -8.88
N VAL A 119 0.12 1.60 -8.13
CA VAL A 119 -0.95 0.70 -8.60
C VAL A 119 -2.15 1.53 -8.99
N ARG A 120 -2.28 1.80 -10.29
CA ARG A 120 -3.38 2.55 -10.88
C ARG A 120 -4.60 1.65 -11.05
N CYS A 121 -5.78 2.24 -10.87
CA CYS A 121 -7.06 1.63 -11.23
C CYS A 121 -8.06 2.74 -11.53
N ASP A 122 -8.84 2.57 -12.58
CA ASP A 122 -9.95 3.46 -12.87
C ASP A 122 -10.91 3.54 -11.68
N ALA A 123 -11.39 4.76 -11.38
CA ALA A 123 -12.21 5.01 -10.19
C ALA A 123 -13.54 4.24 -10.23
N GLU A 124 -14.18 4.12 -11.42
CA GLU A 124 -15.44 3.38 -11.57
C GLU A 124 -15.22 1.87 -11.40
N VAL A 125 -14.09 1.35 -11.91
CA VAL A 125 -13.71 -0.07 -11.74
C VAL A 125 -13.43 -0.38 -10.28
N ALA A 126 -12.69 0.50 -9.59
CA ALA A 126 -12.39 0.35 -8.17
C ALA A 126 -13.67 0.42 -7.31
N ALA A 127 -14.58 1.35 -7.61
CA ALA A 127 -15.89 1.46 -6.96
C ALA A 127 -16.76 0.21 -7.19
N GLY A 128 -16.76 -0.34 -8.40
CA GLY A 128 -17.46 -1.59 -8.69
C GLY A 128 -16.92 -2.77 -7.87
N ARG A 129 -15.60 -2.88 -7.72
CA ARG A 129 -14.96 -3.90 -6.87
C ARG A 129 -15.26 -3.70 -5.39
N GLU A 130 -15.33 -2.45 -4.93
CA GLU A 130 -15.70 -2.10 -3.54
C GLU A 130 -17.11 -2.61 -3.20
N ILE A 131 -18.08 -2.41 -4.11
CA ILE A 131 -19.46 -2.89 -3.93
C ILE A 131 -19.50 -4.42 -3.81
N VAL A 132 -18.75 -5.12 -4.66
CA VAL A 132 -18.71 -6.61 -4.65
C VAL A 132 -18.09 -7.14 -3.35
N ARG A 133 -17.07 -6.47 -2.82
CA ARG A 133 -16.42 -6.84 -1.54
C ARG A 133 -17.34 -6.63 -0.34
N GLY A 134 -18.07 -5.53 -0.29
CA GLY A 134 -19.06 -5.22 0.75
C GLY A 134 -18.49 -4.94 2.15
N ASP A 135 -17.17 -4.90 2.31
CA ASP A 135 -16.45 -4.71 3.58
C ASP A 135 -15.88 -3.29 3.77
N ARG A 136 -16.18 -2.37 2.85
CA ARG A 136 -15.64 -1.00 2.82
C ARG A 136 -16.75 0.05 2.82
N ALA A 137 -16.43 1.25 3.33
CA ALA A 137 -17.31 2.40 3.21
C ALA A 137 -17.50 2.79 1.75
N ARG A 138 -18.74 3.00 1.32
CA ARG A 138 -19.07 3.37 -0.07
C ARG A 138 -18.41 4.69 -0.46
N GLY A 139 -17.84 4.75 -1.67
CA GLY A 139 -17.19 5.95 -2.21
C GLY A 139 -15.72 6.12 -1.78
N MET A 140 -15.20 5.27 -0.92
CA MET A 140 -13.80 5.29 -0.50
C MET A 140 -12.86 5.07 -1.69
N ALA A 141 -13.11 4.07 -2.52
CA ALA A 141 -12.28 3.74 -3.67
C ALA A 141 -12.20 4.90 -4.66
N GLU A 142 -13.32 5.57 -4.97
CA GLU A 142 -13.37 6.71 -5.88
C GLU A 142 -12.56 7.91 -5.34
N LYS A 143 -12.74 8.26 -4.06
CA LYS A 143 -11.99 9.36 -3.43
C LYS A 143 -10.50 9.07 -3.40
N GLN A 144 -10.11 7.87 -2.98
CA GLN A 144 -8.72 7.49 -2.86
C GLN A 144 -8.02 7.42 -4.22
N ALA A 145 -8.67 6.92 -5.27
CA ALA A 145 -8.09 6.89 -6.61
C ALA A 145 -7.59 8.25 -7.10
N ARG A 146 -8.20 9.36 -6.60
CA ARG A 146 -7.82 10.73 -6.99
C ARG A 146 -6.66 11.29 -6.16
N ILE A 147 -6.55 10.92 -4.88
CA ILE A 147 -5.64 11.60 -3.95
C ILE A 147 -4.34 10.83 -3.67
N VAL A 148 -4.38 9.50 -3.67
CA VAL A 148 -3.24 8.67 -3.21
C VAL A 148 -1.99 8.79 -4.08
N HIS A 149 -2.13 9.30 -5.29
CA HIS A 149 -1.03 9.47 -6.23
C HIS A 149 -0.51 10.92 -6.35
N GLN A 150 -1.11 11.87 -5.60
CA GLN A 150 -0.76 13.28 -5.73
C GLN A 150 0.67 13.55 -5.24
N GLY A 151 1.53 13.99 -6.16
CA GLY A 151 2.93 14.32 -5.89
C GLY A 151 3.82 13.12 -5.54
N VAL A 152 3.32 11.90 -5.63
CA VAL A 152 4.09 10.67 -5.39
C VAL A 152 4.98 10.38 -6.59
N VAL A 153 6.22 10.00 -6.35
CA VAL A 153 7.20 9.61 -7.39
C VAL A 153 7.38 8.10 -7.36
N TYR A 154 7.14 7.46 -8.48
CA TYR A 154 7.27 6.02 -8.66
C TYR A 154 8.44 5.65 -9.57
N ASP A 155 9.06 4.52 -9.31
CA ASP A 155 10.01 3.87 -10.21
C ASP A 155 9.27 3.09 -11.29
N LEU A 156 8.09 2.56 -10.96
CA LEU A 156 7.24 1.78 -11.85
C LEU A 156 5.76 2.04 -11.56
N GLU A 157 4.94 2.06 -12.61
CA GLU A 157 3.48 2.08 -12.47
C GLU A 157 2.86 0.87 -13.18
N VAL A 158 1.84 0.28 -12.58
CA VAL A 158 1.01 -0.78 -13.15
C VAL A 158 -0.46 -0.39 -13.08
N ASP A 159 -1.26 -0.82 -14.05
CA ASP A 159 -2.69 -0.51 -14.15
C ASP A 159 -3.52 -1.78 -14.06
N THR A 160 -4.36 -1.86 -13.05
CA THR A 160 -5.24 -3.01 -12.78
C THR A 160 -6.65 -2.81 -13.32
N THR A 161 -6.93 -1.71 -14.03
CA THR A 161 -8.25 -1.44 -14.61
C THR A 161 -8.73 -2.61 -15.46
N ARG A 162 -7.84 -3.12 -16.32
CA ARG A 162 -8.10 -4.23 -17.24
C ARG A 162 -7.03 -5.32 -17.19
N THR A 163 -6.04 -5.18 -16.32
CA THR A 163 -4.92 -6.12 -16.19
C THR A 163 -5.05 -6.90 -14.89
N GLU A 164 -4.87 -8.20 -14.97
CA GLU A 164 -4.93 -9.08 -13.81
C GLU A 164 -3.74 -8.87 -12.87
N ALA A 165 -3.95 -9.13 -11.57
CA ALA A 165 -2.92 -8.97 -10.55
C ALA A 165 -1.64 -9.76 -10.84
N LEU A 166 -1.76 -10.97 -11.41
CA LEU A 166 -0.60 -11.81 -11.76
C LEU A 166 0.25 -11.18 -12.87
N VAL A 167 -0.36 -10.54 -13.87
CA VAL A 167 0.37 -9.87 -14.96
C VAL A 167 1.10 -8.66 -14.39
N CYS A 168 0.43 -7.83 -13.60
CA CYS A 168 1.05 -6.71 -12.90
C CYS A 168 2.24 -7.17 -12.02
N ALA A 169 2.07 -8.26 -11.28
CA ALA A 169 3.11 -8.81 -10.42
C ALA A 169 4.35 -9.29 -11.22
N ARG A 170 4.16 -9.89 -12.40
CA ARG A 170 5.27 -10.28 -13.27
C ARG A 170 6.06 -9.07 -13.77
N THR A 171 5.38 -8.00 -14.19
CA THR A 171 6.04 -6.74 -14.57
C THR A 171 6.87 -6.16 -13.43
N ILE A 172 6.34 -6.17 -12.20
CA ILE A 172 7.09 -5.72 -11.03
C ILE A 172 8.27 -6.64 -10.72
N ALA A 173 8.08 -7.96 -10.80
CA ALA A 173 9.14 -8.94 -10.56
C ALA A 173 10.30 -8.80 -11.57
N GLU A 174 10.01 -8.51 -12.83
CA GLU A 174 11.02 -8.22 -13.85
C GLU A 174 11.87 -7.00 -13.46
N ALA A 175 11.26 -5.93 -12.96
CA ALA A 175 11.99 -4.75 -12.49
C ALA A 175 12.88 -5.07 -11.28
N VAL A 176 12.40 -5.89 -10.32
CA VAL A 176 13.18 -6.35 -9.16
C VAL A 176 14.42 -7.15 -9.59
N VAL A 177 14.28 -8.06 -10.56
CA VAL A 177 15.37 -8.93 -11.02
C VAL A 177 16.36 -8.16 -11.88
N SER A 178 15.89 -7.23 -12.72
CA SER A 178 16.74 -6.44 -13.61
C SER A 178 17.62 -5.42 -12.86
N GLY A 179 17.30 -5.12 -11.60
CA GLY A 179 18.00 -4.11 -10.81
C GLY A 179 17.90 -2.72 -11.44
N SER A 180 16.84 -2.46 -12.19
CA SER A 180 16.65 -1.17 -12.89
C SER A 180 16.27 -0.08 -11.91
N PRO A 181 16.97 1.08 -11.97
CA PRO A 181 16.45 2.31 -11.41
C PRO A 181 15.32 2.79 -12.27
#